data_0f7480e38c2d9e5bc9ba4b03fb52a13d
#
_entry.id   0f7480e38c2d9e5bc9ba4b03fb52a13d
#
_cell.length_a   1.000
_cell.length_b   1.000
_cell.length_c   1.000
_cell.angle_alpha   90.00
_cell.angle_beta   90.00
_cell.angle_gamma   90.00
#
_symmetry.space_group_name_H-M   'P 1'
#
loop_
_entity.id
_entity.type
_entity.pdbx_description
1 polymer ?
#
loop_
_entity_poly.entity_id
_entity_poly.type
_entity_poly.pdbx_seq_one_letter_code
_entity_poly.pdbx_strand_id
1 'polypeptide(L)'
;MATSCGRDIRLIQGLLGQSLEQMETRHYVIENTEGPDPQSGNFSIVAKDVLKLADDDRAQAPRLSNGFLVGSANTSITAVTMSPTGIGNLEYPTSGWVAIGGEEICAFTRSGDDLTLTRGQLGTTAAEHEAQDRVQLVLRFIGEDPADVIAELFEDYAGIDASYIPISQWQTETGTFLQRLYTATIAEPTGVNKLVSELVEQAALAIWWDDREALVRLQVLRGIPTTASQFTANNTLEGSLRSKEQPTKRVSQVWSYYAQRTHWNLSMSQTTTGQRWQRWT
;
A
#
# COMPACT_ATOMS: atom_id res chain seq x y z
N MET A 1 -18.43 -12.18 -21.17
CA MET A 1 -19.19 -11.61 -20.03
C MET A 1 -18.35 -10.46 -19.47
N ALA A 2 -18.88 -9.24 -19.44
CA ALA A 2 -18.14 -8.12 -18.83
C ALA A 2 -18.05 -8.40 -17.33
N THR A 3 -16.86 -8.48 -16.80
CA THR A 3 -16.60 -8.64 -15.36
C THR A 3 -17.21 -7.46 -14.62
N SER A 4 -18.21 -7.71 -13.78
CA SER A 4 -18.82 -6.68 -12.92
C SER A 4 -17.97 -6.35 -11.69
N CYS A 5 -16.85 -7.03 -11.52
CA CYS A 5 -15.92 -6.85 -10.42
C CYS A 5 -15.30 -5.44 -10.42
N GLY A 6 -15.24 -4.80 -9.25
CA GLY A 6 -14.74 -3.43 -9.09
C GLY A 6 -15.71 -2.31 -9.46
N ARG A 7 -16.98 -2.61 -9.79
CA ARG A 7 -18.00 -1.58 -10.02
C ARG A 7 -18.66 -1.13 -8.73
N ASP A 8 -18.99 0.13 -8.66
CA ASP A 8 -19.71 0.70 -7.52
C ASP A 8 -21.12 0.14 -7.40
N ILE A 9 -21.51 -0.12 -6.17
CA ILE A 9 -22.88 -0.48 -5.79
C ILE A 9 -23.29 0.36 -4.57
N ARG A 10 -24.57 0.77 -4.55
CA ARG A 10 -25.15 1.53 -3.45
C ARG A 10 -26.23 0.70 -2.77
N LEU A 11 -26.16 0.64 -1.45
CA LEU A 11 -27.25 0.11 -0.62
C LEU A 11 -28.01 1.29 -0.04
N ILE A 12 -29.29 1.42 -0.40
CA ILE A 12 -30.15 2.51 0.03
C ILE A 12 -31.22 1.93 0.97
N GLN A 13 -31.31 2.47 2.18
CA GLN A 13 -32.28 2.05 3.20
C GLN A 13 -33.05 3.25 3.71
N GLY A 14 -34.37 3.12 3.81
CA GLY A 14 -35.22 4.20 4.27
C GLY A 14 -36.61 3.75 4.69
N LEU A 15 -37.42 4.70 5.14
CA LEU A 15 -38.80 4.48 5.54
C LEU A 15 -39.75 4.83 4.40
N LEU A 16 -40.91 4.21 4.38
CA LEU A 16 -41.98 4.53 3.43
C LEU A 16 -42.38 6.02 3.54
N GLY A 17 -42.33 6.72 2.41
CA GLY A 17 -42.63 8.14 2.33
C GLY A 17 -41.41 9.07 2.38
N GLN A 18 -40.21 8.55 2.64
CA GLN A 18 -38.97 9.32 2.47
C GLN A 18 -38.58 9.45 1.00
N SER A 19 -38.00 10.59 0.61
CA SER A 19 -37.34 10.71 -0.67
C SER A 19 -35.99 9.96 -0.66
N LEU A 20 -35.49 9.54 -1.83
CA LEU A 20 -34.22 8.82 -1.94
C LEU A 20 -33.04 9.61 -1.33
N GLU A 21 -33.08 10.94 -1.41
CA GLU A 21 -32.05 11.83 -0.86
C GLU A 21 -32.04 11.85 0.69
N GLN A 22 -33.15 11.48 1.32
CA GLN A 22 -33.29 11.41 2.78
C GLN A 22 -33.00 10.03 3.32
N MET A 23 -32.84 9.03 2.45
CA MET A 23 -32.56 7.66 2.85
C MET A 23 -31.07 7.47 3.09
N GLU A 24 -30.73 6.59 4.04
CA GLU A 24 -29.35 6.21 4.31
C GLU A 24 -28.78 5.48 3.09
N THR A 25 -27.73 6.03 2.52
CA THR A 25 -26.99 5.42 1.39
C THR A 25 -25.63 4.94 1.87
N ARG A 26 -25.27 3.73 1.49
CA ARG A 26 -23.95 3.14 1.74
C ARG A 26 -23.31 2.72 0.43
N HIS A 27 -22.02 2.92 0.33
CA HIS A 27 -21.22 2.73 -0.89
C HIS A 27 -20.28 1.55 -0.74
N TYR A 28 -20.27 0.66 -1.73
CA TYR A 28 -19.44 -0.53 -1.80
C TYR A 28 -18.96 -0.77 -3.23
N VAL A 29 -18.04 -1.71 -3.40
CA VAL A 29 -17.62 -2.23 -4.71
C VAL A 29 -18.03 -3.69 -4.85
N ILE A 30 -18.42 -4.10 -6.05
CA ILE A 30 -18.82 -5.48 -6.34
C ILE A 30 -17.55 -6.34 -6.41
N GLU A 31 -17.49 -7.37 -5.58
CA GLU A 31 -16.44 -8.39 -5.64
C GLU A 31 -16.82 -9.53 -6.56
N ASN A 32 -18.04 -10.04 -6.42
CA ASN A 32 -18.52 -11.17 -7.20
C ASN A 32 -20.02 -11.07 -7.45
N THR A 33 -20.46 -11.69 -8.55
CA THR A 33 -21.88 -11.84 -8.90
C THR A 33 -22.16 -13.28 -9.30
N GLU A 34 -23.21 -13.88 -8.75
CA GLU A 34 -23.64 -15.22 -9.07
C GLU A 34 -25.09 -15.23 -9.53
N GLY A 35 -25.37 -15.95 -10.59
CA GLY A 35 -26.72 -16.13 -11.12
C GLY A 35 -26.97 -15.43 -12.45
N PRO A 36 -28.23 -15.35 -12.90
CA PRO A 36 -29.40 -15.93 -12.23
C PRO A 36 -29.36 -17.47 -12.20
N ASP A 37 -29.75 -18.03 -11.07
CA ASP A 37 -29.97 -19.49 -10.94
C ASP A 37 -31.11 -19.91 -11.87
N PRO A 38 -30.92 -20.90 -12.76
CA PRO A 38 -31.93 -21.30 -13.74
C PRO A 38 -33.23 -21.82 -13.12
N GLN A 39 -33.21 -22.31 -11.88
CA GLN A 39 -34.38 -22.90 -11.21
C GLN A 39 -35.12 -21.89 -10.33
N SER A 40 -34.35 -21.08 -9.56
CA SER A 40 -34.94 -20.12 -8.61
C SER A 40 -35.02 -18.70 -9.13
N GLY A 41 -34.29 -18.38 -10.20
CA GLY A 41 -34.14 -17.01 -10.70
C GLY A 41 -33.35 -16.10 -9.78
N ASN A 42 -32.74 -16.63 -8.73
CA ASN A 42 -32.01 -15.84 -7.75
C ASN A 42 -30.71 -15.30 -8.33
N PHE A 43 -30.40 -14.06 -7.97
CA PHE A 43 -29.17 -13.38 -8.30
C PHE A 43 -28.51 -12.92 -7.00
N SER A 44 -27.23 -13.24 -6.83
CA SER A 44 -26.44 -12.86 -5.67
C SER A 44 -25.33 -11.89 -6.04
N ILE A 45 -25.17 -10.85 -5.24
CA ILE A 45 -24.07 -9.90 -5.36
C ILE A 45 -23.29 -9.90 -4.04
N VAL A 46 -22.00 -10.16 -4.11
CA VAL A 46 -21.08 -9.96 -3.00
C VAL A 46 -20.40 -8.61 -3.20
N ALA A 47 -20.60 -7.71 -2.26
CA ALA A 47 -20.01 -6.37 -2.26
C ALA A 47 -19.13 -6.19 -1.03
N LYS A 48 -18.03 -5.48 -1.20
CA LYS A 48 -17.05 -5.17 -0.17
C LYS A 48 -16.72 -3.69 -0.17
N ASP A 49 -15.94 -3.25 0.82
CA ASP A 49 -15.39 -1.91 0.83
C ASP A 49 -14.32 -1.73 -0.27
N VAL A 50 -14.00 -0.48 -0.59
CA VAL A 50 -13.05 -0.15 -1.66
C VAL A 50 -11.61 -0.58 -1.31
N LEU A 51 -11.25 -0.64 -0.02
CA LEU A 51 -9.93 -1.06 0.43
C LEU A 51 -9.60 -2.51 0.03
N LYS A 52 -10.65 -3.31 -0.28
CA LYS A 52 -10.46 -4.66 -0.80
C LYS A 52 -9.71 -4.70 -2.15
N LEU A 53 -9.71 -3.61 -2.90
CA LEU A 53 -8.94 -3.51 -4.15
C LEU A 53 -7.42 -3.60 -3.88
N ALA A 54 -6.97 -3.15 -2.72
CA ALA A 54 -5.57 -3.25 -2.31
C ALA A 54 -5.12 -4.69 -1.95
N ASP A 55 -6.08 -5.59 -1.73
CA ASP A 55 -5.83 -7.02 -1.47
C ASP A 55 -5.77 -7.87 -2.76
N ASP A 56 -6.00 -7.27 -3.94
CA ASP A 56 -5.93 -8.00 -5.22
C ASP A 56 -4.48 -8.43 -5.47
N ASP A 57 -4.28 -9.63 -5.99
CA ASP A 57 -2.96 -10.16 -6.36
C ASP A 57 -2.23 -9.28 -7.39
N ARG A 58 -2.96 -8.46 -8.14
CA ARG A 58 -2.43 -7.51 -9.10
C ARG A 58 -2.04 -6.17 -8.47
N ALA A 59 -2.53 -5.87 -7.27
CA ALA A 59 -2.19 -4.68 -6.51
C ALA A 59 -0.79 -4.83 -5.90
N GLN A 60 0.24 -4.66 -6.71
CA GLN A 60 1.64 -4.78 -6.32
C GLN A 60 2.40 -3.51 -6.65
N ALA A 61 3.27 -3.09 -5.74
CA ALA A 61 4.18 -1.96 -5.90
C ALA A 61 5.64 -2.35 -5.58
N PRO A 62 6.62 -2.03 -6.47
CA PRO A 62 6.39 -1.67 -7.85
C PRO A 62 5.72 -2.82 -8.62
N ARG A 63 5.14 -2.52 -9.79
CA ARG A 63 4.61 -3.58 -10.66
C ARG A 63 5.74 -4.46 -11.15
N LEU A 64 5.44 -5.73 -11.40
CA LEU A 64 6.41 -6.66 -11.98
C LEU A 64 6.83 -6.15 -13.36
N SER A 65 8.12 -5.89 -13.55
CA SER A 65 8.68 -5.44 -14.81
C SER A 65 8.94 -6.63 -15.76
N ASN A 66 8.69 -6.41 -17.05
CA ASN A 66 8.87 -7.44 -18.09
C ASN A 66 10.14 -7.23 -18.93
N GLY A 67 11.04 -6.36 -18.50
CA GLY A 67 12.35 -6.16 -19.12
C GLY A 67 13.40 -7.12 -18.60
N PHE A 68 14.25 -7.61 -19.51
CA PHE A 68 15.35 -8.52 -19.21
C PHE A 68 16.61 -8.05 -19.92
N LEU A 69 17.79 -8.36 -19.41
CA LEU A 69 19.05 -8.08 -20.09
C LEU A 69 19.17 -8.90 -21.39
N VAL A 70 19.60 -8.25 -22.47
CA VAL A 70 19.90 -8.94 -23.75
C VAL A 70 21.19 -9.73 -23.63
N GLY A 71 22.21 -9.18 -22.98
CA GLY A 71 23.52 -9.81 -22.80
C GLY A 71 23.97 -9.75 -21.35
N SER A 72 25.00 -10.55 -21.03
CA SER A 72 25.63 -10.49 -19.71
C SER A 72 26.34 -9.15 -19.47
N ALA A 73 26.37 -8.72 -18.23
CA ALA A 73 27.03 -7.49 -17.80
C ALA A 73 27.98 -7.78 -16.63
N ASN A 74 29.27 -7.57 -16.82
CA ASN A 74 30.23 -7.62 -15.73
C ASN A 74 30.12 -6.37 -14.85
N THR A 75 30.85 -6.34 -13.76
CA THR A 75 30.83 -5.26 -12.75
C THR A 75 31.18 -3.87 -13.29
N SER A 76 31.83 -3.79 -14.47
CA SER A 76 32.31 -2.53 -15.07
C SER A 76 31.38 -2.00 -16.18
N ILE A 77 30.48 -2.82 -16.71
CA ILE A 77 29.56 -2.41 -17.77
C ILE A 77 28.50 -1.48 -17.20
N THR A 78 28.38 -0.31 -17.85
CA THR A 78 27.39 0.71 -17.50
C THR A 78 26.32 0.91 -18.56
N ALA A 79 26.48 0.35 -19.75
CA ALA A 79 25.50 0.40 -20.83
C ALA A 79 24.97 -1.00 -21.10
N VAL A 80 23.66 -1.18 -21.01
CA VAL A 80 22.96 -2.47 -21.24
C VAL A 80 21.72 -2.22 -22.07
N THR A 81 21.32 -3.24 -22.84
CA THR A 81 20.10 -3.21 -23.64
C THR A 81 19.08 -4.17 -23.06
N MET A 82 17.82 -3.77 -23.03
CA MET A 82 16.70 -4.59 -22.53
C MET A 82 15.99 -5.32 -23.67
N SER A 83 15.41 -6.46 -23.33
CA SER A 83 14.46 -7.21 -24.15
C SER A 83 13.12 -7.39 -23.39
N PRO A 84 11.98 -7.57 -24.08
CA PRO A 84 11.79 -7.54 -25.54
C PRO A 84 11.93 -6.13 -26.11
N THR A 85 12.16 -6.04 -27.43
CA THR A 85 12.28 -4.75 -28.12
C THR A 85 11.05 -3.86 -27.89
N GLY A 86 11.27 -2.60 -27.54
CA GLY A 86 10.24 -1.62 -27.23
C GLY A 86 9.82 -1.57 -25.77
N ILE A 87 10.32 -2.48 -24.93
CA ILE A 87 9.94 -2.57 -23.51
C ILE A 87 10.31 -1.31 -22.74
N GLY A 88 11.45 -0.68 -23.05
CA GLY A 88 11.87 0.54 -22.43
C GLY A 88 10.82 1.64 -22.53
N ASN A 89 10.29 1.87 -23.73
CA ASN A 89 9.26 2.89 -23.93
C ASN A 89 7.90 2.52 -23.33
N LEU A 90 7.63 1.23 -23.18
CA LEU A 90 6.36 0.74 -22.68
C LEU A 90 6.24 0.80 -21.16
N GLU A 91 7.29 0.41 -20.44
CA GLU A 91 7.22 0.21 -18.98
C GLU A 91 8.16 1.11 -18.18
N TYR A 92 9.26 1.60 -18.75
CA TYR A 92 10.29 2.28 -17.98
C TYR A 92 10.23 3.80 -18.19
N PRO A 93 10.34 4.60 -17.12
CA PRO A 93 10.51 6.05 -17.23
C PRO A 93 11.88 6.38 -17.88
N THR A 94 12.11 7.65 -18.25
CA THR A 94 13.38 8.09 -18.85
C THR A 94 14.57 8.00 -17.90
N SER A 95 14.31 8.02 -16.59
CA SER A 95 15.31 7.85 -15.54
C SER A 95 14.65 7.31 -14.28
N GLY A 96 15.42 6.67 -13.43
CA GLY A 96 14.91 6.09 -12.18
C GLY A 96 15.89 5.08 -11.58
N TRP A 97 15.31 4.06 -10.96
CA TRP A 97 16.04 3.01 -10.26
C TRP A 97 15.58 1.65 -10.74
N VAL A 98 16.53 0.76 -10.94
CA VAL A 98 16.25 -0.65 -11.27
C VAL A 98 17.05 -1.57 -10.37
N ALA A 99 16.46 -2.72 -10.06
CA ALA A 99 17.14 -3.87 -9.47
C ALA A 99 17.39 -4.90 -10.59
N ILE A 100 18.63 -5.33 -10.74
CA ILE A 100 19.02 -6.32 -11.76
C ILE A 100 19.33 -7.65 -11.07
N GLY A 101 18.73 -8.73 -11.55
CA GLY A 101 18.89 -10.07 -10.97
C GLY A 101 18.45 -10.20 -9.52
N GLY A 102 17.78 -9.19 -8.94
CA GLY A 102 17.43 -9.15 -7.53
C GLY A 102 18.60 -8.88 -6.58
N GLU A 103 19.79 -8.57 -7.07
CA GLU A 103 21.02 -8.44 -6.25
C GLU A 103 21.57 -7.03 -6.20
N GLU A 104 21.47 -6.28 -7.29
CA GLU A 104 22.07 -4.96 -7.41
C GLU A 104 21.03 -3.90 -7.76
N ILE A 105 21.07 -2.77 -7.07
CA ILE A 105 20.29 -1.58 -7.41
C ILE A 105 21.17 -0.61 -8.18
N CYS A 106 20.68 -0.16 -9.34
CA CYS A 106 21.30 0.81 -10.20
C CYS A 106 20.40 2.02 -10.40
N ALA A 107 20.97 3.22 -10.40
CA ALA A 107 20.30 4.36 -11.01
C ALA A 107 20.45 4.24 -12.54
N PHE A 108 19.43 4.65 -13.29
CA PHE A 108 19.49 4.58 -14.73
C PHE A 108 18.96 5.84 -15.41
N THR A 109 19.46 6.05 -16.62
CA THR A 109 18.83 6.85 -17.67
C THR A 109 18.65 5.97 -18.89
N ARG A 110 17.60 6.19 -19.70
CA ARG A 110 17.35 5.36 -20.87
C ARG A 110 17.13 6.17 -22.15
N SER A 111 17.43 5.51 -23.27
CA SER A 111 17.05 5.92 -24.62
C SER A 111 16.55 4.69 -25.37
N GLY A 112 15.24 4.62 -25.64
CA GLY A 112 14.65 3.38 -26.15
C GLY A 112 14.78 2.24 -25.14
N ASP A 113 15.37 1.13 -25.56
CA ASP A 113 15.62 -0.04 -24.72
C ASP A 113 17.02 -0.05 -24.10
N ASP A 114 17.86 0.95 -24.43
CA ASP A 114 19.21 1.06 -23.89
C ASP A 114 19.20 1.81 -22.57
N LEU A 115 19.79 1.22 -21.53
CA LEU A 115 19.98 1.82 -20.22
C LEU A 115 21.45 2.21 -20.04
N THR A 116 21.66 3.42 -19.50
CA THR A 116 22.93 3.82 -18.93
C THR A 116 22.81 3.74 -17.41
N LEU A 117 23.62 2.88 -16.79
CA LEU A 117 23.55 2.54 -15.39
C LEU A 117 24.61 3.25 -14.56
N THR A 118 24.22 3.70 -13.38
CA THR A 118 25.12 3.98 -12.27
C THR A 118 25.02 2.83 -11.29
N ARG A 119 26.07 2.00 -11.24
CA ARG A 119 26.11 0.71 -10.58
C ARG A 119 26.26 0.82 -9.05
N GLY A 120 25.87 -0.24 -8.32
CA GLY A 120 26.13 -0.41 -6.90
C GLY A 120 25.52 0.67 -6.01
N GLN A 121 24.27 1.03 -6.24
CA GLN A 121 23.59 2.08 -5.52
C GLN A 121 22.83 1.59 -4.29
N LEU A 122 22.44 2.52 -3.41
CA LEU A 122 21.57 2.30 -2.24
C LEU A 122 22.06 1.20 -1.30
N GLY A 123 23.40 1.06 -1.18
CA GLY A 123 24.03 0.09 -0.27
C GLY A 123 24.25 -1.29 -0.90
N THR A 124 23.92 -1.49 -2.18
CA THR A 124 24.31 -2.67 -2.95
C THR A 124 25.71 -2.47 -3.55
N THR A 125 26.33 -3.54 -4.03
CA THR A 125 27.61 -3.53 -4.75
C THR A 125 27.40 -3.99 -6.17
N ALA A 126 28.23 -3.49 -7.11
CA ALA A 126 28.18 -3.93 -8.50
C ALA A 126 28.46 -5.42 -8.58
N ALA A 127 27.54 -6.16 -9.19
CA ALA A 127 27.60 -7.61 -9.37
C ALA A 127 27.69 -7.98 -10.87
N GLU A 128 28.02 -9.24 -11.16
CA GLU A 128 27.93 -9.80 -12.50
C GLU A 128 26.50 -10.25 -12.75
N HIS A 129 25.97 -9.96 -13.94
CA HIS A 129 24.63 -10.32 -14.35
C HIS A 129 24.66 -11.15 -15.63
N GLU A 130 23.78 -12.12 -15.69
CA GLU A 130 23.64 -12.99 -16.87
C GLU A 130 22.62 -12.39 -17.87
N ALA A 131 22.71 -12.86 -19.11
CA ALA A 131 21.66 -12.61 -20.08
C ALA A 131 20.33 -13.17 -19.56
N GLN A 132 19.25 -12.46 -19.78
CA GLN A 132 17.90 -12.76 -19.29
C GLN A 132 17.69 -12.50 -17.77
N ASP A 133 18.65 -11.90 -17.07
CA ASP A 133 18.36 -11.35 -15.74
C ASP A 133 17.29 -10.27 -15.84
N ARG A 134 16.34 -10.31 -14.94
CA ARG A 134 15.24 -9.34 -14.90
C ARG A 134 15.75 -7.96 -14.48
N VAL A 135 15.28 -6.95 -15.18
CA VAL A 135 15.50 -5.54 -14.86
C VAL A 135 14.24 -5.01 -14.18
N GLN A 136 14.13 -5.14 -12.88
CA GLN A 136 12.96 -4.75 -12.11
C GLN A 136 13.00 -3.27 -11.76
N LEU A 137 11.93 -2.51 -12.07
CA LEU A 137 11.80 -1.14 -11.57
C LEU A 137 11.74 -1.12 -10.04
N VAL A 138 12.40 -0.14 -9.45
CA VAL A 138 12.41 0.10 -8.00
C VAL A 138 11.56 1.32 -7.69
N LEU A 139 10.59 1.16 -6.80
CA LEU A 139 9.81 2.25 -6.27
C LEU A 139 10.54 2.87 -5.08
N ARG A 140 10.64 4.20 -5.07
CA ARG A 140 11.38 4.89 -4.03
C ARG A 140 10.68 6.16 -3.58
N PHE A 141 10.43 6.24 -2.30
CA PHE A 141 9.94 7.41 -1.59
C PHE A 141 11.09 8.06 -0.81
N ILE A 142 11.24 9.37 -0.87
CA ILE A 142 12.36 10.08 -0.24
C ILE A 142 11.85 11.25 0.59
N GLY A 143 11.69 11.04 1.90
CA GLY A 143 11.24 12.10 2.79
C GLY A 143 9.82 12.57 2.45
N GLU A 144 8.91 11.64 2.22
CA GLU A 144 7.53 11.92 1.84
C GLU A 144 6.56 11.74 3.01
N ASP A 145 5.45 12.47 2.95
CA ASP A 145 4.37 12.33 3.92
C ASP A 145 3.73 10.94 3.75
N PRO A 146 3.45 10.19 4.83
CA PRO A 146 2.81 8.89 4.72
C PRO A 146 1.41 8.97 4.07
N ALA A 147 0.72 10.11 4.14
CA ALA A 147 -0.53 10.32 3.41
C ALA A 147 -0.32 10.24 1.91
N ASP A 148 0.74 10.89 1.38
CA ASP A 148 1.07 10.89 -0.04
C ASP A 148 1.52 9.50 -0.51
N VAL A 149 2.38 8.83 0.30
CA VAL A 149 2.82 7.46 0.02
C VAL A 149 1.64 6.50 -0.09
N ILE A 150 0.69 6.57 0.84
CA ILE A 150 -0.48 5.69 0.84
C ILE A 150 -1.41 6.02 -0.33
N ALA A 151 -1.61 7.30 -0.63
CA ALA A 151 -2.42 7.72 -1.76
C ALA A 151 -1.86 7.19 -3.08
N GLU A 152 -0.55 7.34 -3.33
CA GLU A 152 0.11 6.79 -4.52
C GLU A 152 -0.03 5.27 -4.61
N LEU A 153 0.18 4.55 -3.49
CA LEU A 153 0.01 3.10 -3.46
C LEU A 153 -1.43 2.67 -3.80
N PHE A 154 -2.42 3.40 -3.33
CA PHE A 154 -3.82 3.12 -3.60
C PHE A 154 -4.24 3.48 -5.02
N GLU A 155 -3.89 4.66 -5.50
CA GLU A 155 -4.30 5.14 -6.82
C GLU A 155 -3.57 4.42 -7.95
N ASP A 156 -2.23 4.42 -7.90
CA ASP A 156 -1.41 3.95 -9.01
C ASP A 156 -1.26 2.43 -9.04
N TYR A 157 -1.28 1.76 -7.88
CA TYR A 157 -1.00 0.33 -7.80
C TYR A 157 -2.21 -0.54 -7.45
N ALA A 158 -3.13 -0.05 -6.62
CA ALA A 158 -4.36 -0.78 -6.30
C ALA A 158 -5.55 -0.38 -7.16
N GLY A 159 -5.47 0.75 -7.89
CA GLY A 159 -6.55 1.23 -8.77
C GLY A 159 -7.77 1.76 -8.00
N ILE A 160 -7.56 2.28 -6.80
CA ILE A 160 -8.59 2.98 -6.03
C ILE A 160 -8.74 4.38 -6.63
N ASP A 161 -9.97 4.75 -6.97
CA ASP A 161 -10.24 6.05 -7.57
C ASP A 161 -9.91 7.21 -6.61
N ALA A 162 -9.21 8.23 -7.12
CA ALA A 162 -8.80 9.41 -6.35
C ALA A 162 -9.98 10.14 -5.68
N SER A 163 -11.19 10.02 -6.21
CA SER A 163 -12.40 10.60 -5.61
C SER A 163 -12.73 10.04 -4.23
N TYR A 164 -12.24 8.85 -3.90
CA TYR A 164 -12.39 8.22 -2.59
C TYR A 164 -11.31 8.64 -1.59
N ILE A 165 -10.25 9.33 -2.06
CA ILE A 165 -9.07 9.68 -1.27
C ILE A 165 -9.05 11.19 -0.99
N PRO A 166 -9.51 11.65 0.16
CA PRO A 166 -9.50 13.08 0.51
C PRO A 166 -8.09 13.51 0.94
N ILE A 167 -7.14 13.51 0.01
CA ILE A 167 -5.71 13.70 0.26
C ILE A 167 -5.39 14.95 1.10
N SER A 168 -6.07 16.08 0.85
CA SER A 168 -5.85 17.30 1.61
C SER A 168 -6.23 17.16 3.10
N GLN A 169 -7.23 16.31 3.42
CA GLN A 169 -7.59 16.01 4.81
C GLN A 169 -6.53 15.12 5.46
N TRP A 170 -6.01 14.13 4.73
CA TRP A 170 -4.96 13.24 5.20
C TRP A 170 -3.66 14.01 5.49
N GLN A 171 -3.22 14.87 4.56
CA GLN A 171 -2.04 15.73 4.76
C GLN A 171 -2.22 16.70 5.93
N THR A 172 -3.42 17.21 6.15
CA THR A 172 -3.72 18.04 7.33
C THR A 172 -3.61 17.24 8.63
N GLU A 173 -4.10 16.01 8.64
CA GLU A 173 -4.03 15.12 9.81
C GLU A 173 -2.58 14.72 10.12
N THR A 174 -1.81 14.26 9.13
CA THR A 174 -0.41 13.88 9.29
C THR A 174 0.47 15.07 9.63
N GLY A 175 0.30 16.20 8.94
CA GLY A 175 1.04 17.43 9.19
C GLY A 175 0.78 18.05 10.56
N THR A 176 -0.43 17.86 11.12
CA THR A 176 -0.77 18.38 12.44
C THR A 176 -0.28 17.47 13.58
N PHE A 177 -0.45 16.16 13.43
CA PHE A 177 -0.31 15.22 14.55
C PHE A 177 0.88 14.29 14.44
N LEU A 178 1.37 13.98 13.24
CA LEU A 178 2.52 13.10 13.06
C LEU A 178 3.81 13.88 12.83
N GLN A 179 3.83 14.84 11.90
CA GLN A 179 4.96 15.70 11.55
C GLN A 179 6.23 14.91 11.23
N ARG A 180 6.11 13.79 10.53
CA ARG A 180 7.21 12.92 10.16
C ARG A 180 7.12 12.54 8.69
N LEU A 181 8.28 12.50 8.05
CA LEU A 181 8.44 12.08 6.67
C LEU A 181 9.11 10.70 6.63
N TYR A 182 8.77 9.93 5.63
CA TYR A 182 9.23 8.55 5.46
C TYR A 182 10.06 8.40 4.21
N THR A 183 11.05 7.53 4.29
CA THR A 183 11.88 7.13 3.16
C THR A 183 11.83 5.62 3.04
N ALA A 184 11.45 5.12 1.88
CA ALA A 184 11.37 3.70 1.59
C ALA A 184 11.94 3.39 0.21
N THR A 185 12.50 2.20 0.05
CA THR A 185 12.94 1.67 -1.23
C THR A 185 12.38 0.27 -1.37
N ILE A 186 11.58 0.03 -2.40
CA ILE A 186 10.89 -1.22 -2.67
C ILE A 186 11.41 -1.75 -4.00
N ALA A 187 12.25 -2.77 -3.94
CA ALA A 187 12.96 -3.31 -5.11
C ALA A 187 12.29 -4.56 -5.70
N GLU A 188 11.35 -5.16 -4.97
CA GLU A 188 10.61 -6.33 -5.40
C GLU A 188 9.11 -6.05 -5.38
N PRO A 189 8.34 -6.57 -6.35
CA PRO A 189 6.89 -6.47 -6.33
C PRO A 189 6.32 -7.00 -5.01
N THR A 190 5.68 -6.12 -4.28
CA THR A 190 5.10 -6.41 -2.96
C THR A 190 3.65 -5.97 -2.94
N GLY A 191 2.76 -6.77 -2.35
CA GLY A 191 1.34 -6.43 -2.27
C GLY A 191 1.11 -5.08 -1.60
N VAL A 192 0.25 -4.25 -2.19
CA VAL A 192 -0.07 -2.90 -1.68
C VAL A 192 -0.59 -2.96 -0.26
N ASN A 193 -1.48 -3.91 0.04
CA ASN A 193 -2.01 -4.08 1.40
C ASN A 193 -0.90 -4.31 2.43
N LYS A 194 0.12 -5.11 2.10
CA LYS A 194 1.27 -5.34 2.97
C LYS A 194 2.07 -4.07 3.21
N LEU A 195 2.38 -3.32 2.15
CA LEU A 195 3.15 -2.07 2.25
C LEU A 195 2.41 -1.02 3.07
N VAL A 196 1.10 -0.85 2.81
CA VAL A 196 0.26 0.07 3.57
C VAL A 196 0.16 -0.36 5.03
N SER A 197 -0.01 -1.66 5.32
CA SER A 197 -0.08 -2.17 6.69
C SER A 197 1.22 -1.91 7.45
N GLU A 198 2.38 -2.11 6.84
CA GLU A 198 3.68 -1.83 7.45
C GLU A 198 3.83 -0.32 7.75
N LEU A 199 3.42 0.56 6.81
CA LEU A 199 3.49 2.01 7.02
C LEU A 199 2.50 2.49 8.09
N VAL A 200 1.29 1.95 8.10
CA VAL A 200 0.24 2.22 9.11
C VAL A 200 0.73 1.85 10.51
N GLU A 201 1.39 0.71 10.66
CA GLU A 201 1.99 0.28 11.93
C GLU A 201 3.14 1.22 12.36
N GLN A 202 4.05 1.55 11.44
CA GLN A 202 5.21 2.40 11.73
C GLN A 202 4.81 3.84 12.07
N ALA A 203 3.82 4.38 11.39
CA ALA A 203 3.34 5.74 11.57
C ALA A 203 2.24 5.87 12.62
N ALA A 204 1.82 4.76 13.24
CA ALA A 204 0.70 4.71 14.16
C ALA A 204 -0.57 5.37 13.58
N LEU A 205 -0.95 4.92 12.40
CA LEU A 205 -2.14 5.39 11.69
C LEU A 205 -3.31 4.42 11.88
N ALA A 206 -4.51 4.88 11.56
CA ALA A 206 -5.69 4.07 11.32
C ALA A 206 -6.28 4.46 9.98
N ILE A 207 -6.61 3.45 9.14
CA ILE A 207 -7.24 3.64 7.84
C ILE A 207 -8.50 2.79 7.81
N TRP A 208 -9.61 3.38 7.33
CA TRP A 208 -10.87 2.66 7.18
C TRP A 208 -11.73 3.27 6.08
N TRP A 209 -12.66 2.49 5.59
CA TRP A 209 -13.67 2.94 4.65
C TRP A 209 -14.87 3.56 5.38
N ASP A 210 -15.24 4.78 5.02
CA ASP A 210 -16.47 5.43 5.44
C ASP A 210 -17.52 5.21 4.35
N ASP A 211 -18.35 4.21 4.53
CA ASP A 211 -19.34 3.78 3.53
C ASP A 211 -20.49 4.79 3.32
N ARG A 212 -20.66 5.74 4.23
CA ARG A 212 -21.67 6.80 4.11
C ARG A 212 -21.19 7.95 3.26
N GLU A 213 -19.97 8.39 3.51
CA GLU A 213 -19.36 9.50 2.78
C GLU A 213 -18.65 9.06 1.49
N ALA A 214 -18.54 7.74 1.26
CA ALA A 214 -17.77 7.15 0.17
C ALA A 214 -16.30 7.63 0.16
N LEU A 215 -15.66 7.65 1.33
CA LEU A 215 -14.29 8.13 1.49
C LEU A 215 -13.45 7.15 2.30
N VAL A 216 -12.20 7.00 1.90
CA VAL A 216 -11.18 6.36 2.75
C VAL A 216 -10.73 7.38 3.79
N ARG A 217 -10.86 7.03 5.04
CA ARG A 217 -10.45 7.87 6.17
C ARG A 217 -9.08 7.47 6.67
N LEU A 218 -8.27 8.46 6.99
CA LEU A 218 -6.97 8.29 7.63
C LEU A 218 -6.94 9.11 8.92
N GLN A 219 -6.44 8.53 9.99
CA GLN A 219 -6.28 9.21 11.27
C GLN A 219 -4.96 8.79 11.94
N VAL A 220 -4.25 9.75 12.51
CA VAL A 220 -3.10 9.48 13.39
C VAL A 220 -3.62 8.99 14.74
N LEU A 221 -3.15 7.83 15.20
CA LEU A 221 -3.51 7.29 16.51
C LEU A 221 -2.89 8.17 17.61
N ARG A 222 -3.75 8.71 18.45
CA ARG A 222 -3.39 9.62 19.55
C ARG A 222 -4.23 9.34 20.78
N GLY A 223 -3.86 9.97 21.88
CA GLY A 223 -4.62 9.88 23.14
C GLY A 223 -6.09 10.29 22.95
N ILE A 224 -6.96 9.80 23.82
CA ILE A 224 -8.40 10.11 23.80
C ILE A 224 -8.59 11.61 23.94
N PRO A 225 -9.28 12.29 22.99
CA PRO A 225 -9.53 13.71 23.09
C PRO A 225 -10.47 14.01 24.29
N THR A 226 -10.28 15.16 24.92
CA THR A 226 -11.13 15.62 26.03
C THR A 226 -12.58 15.84 25.60
N THR A 227 -12.81 16.00 24.28
CA THR A 227 -14.12 16.21 23.65
C THR A 227 -14.75 14.91 23.14
N ALA A 228 -14.19 13.73 23.53
CA ALA A 228 -14.74 12.45 23.10
C ALA A 228 -16.21 12.29 23.53
N SER A 229 -17.03 11.74 22.65
CA SER A 229 -18.41 11.41 22.94
C SER A 229 -18.50 10.42 24.11
N GLN A 230 -19.41 10.68 25.04
CA GLN A 230 -19.61 9.82 26.19
C GLN A 230 -20.80 8.90 25.97
N PHE A 231 -20.64 7.63 26.30
CA PHE A 231 -21.75 6.69 26.39
C PHE A 231 -22.42 6.83 27.76
N THR A 232 -23.68 7.23 27.77
CA THR A 232 -24.49 7.44 28.97
C THR A 232 -25.77 6.60 28.88
N ALA A 233 -26.46 6.46 30.02
CA ALA A 233 -27.76 5.75 30.04
C ALA A 233 -28.81 6.38 29.09
N ASN A 234 -28.64 7.67 28.73
CA ASN A 234 -29.59 8.36 27.85
C ASN A 234 -29.34 8.14 26.36
N ASN A 235 -28.11 7.74 25.97
CA ASN A 235 -27.74 7.53 24.57
C ASN A 235 -27.26 6.11 24.26
N THR A 236 -27.44 5.19 25.21
CA THR A 236 -26.99 3.78 25.07
C THR A 236 -28.13 2.86 25.48
N LEU A 237 -28.39 1.85 24.68
CA LEU A 237 -29.37 0.82 25.04
C LEU A 237 -28.84 -0.01 26.22
N GLU A 238 -29.72 -0.34 27.16
CA GLU A 238 -29.37 -1.16 28.31
C GLU A 238 -28.78 -2.50 27.88
N GLY A 239 -27.63 -2.87 28.45
CA GLY A 239 -26.93 -4.13 28.12
C GLY A 239 -26.22 -4.16 26.76
N SER A 240 -26.28 -3.07 25.96
CA SER A 240 -25.56 -3.01 24.66
C SER A 240 -24.06 -2.76 24.81
N LEU A 241 -23.63 -2.09 25.87
CA LEU A 241 -22.24 -1.83 26.18
C LEU A 241 -21.65 -2.96 27.02
N ARG A 242 -20.64 -3.63 26.53
CA ARG A 242 -19.89 -4.66 27.26
C ARG A 242 -18.42 -4.36 27.21
N SER A 243 -17.75 -4.36 28.36
CA SER A 243 -16.30 -4.32 28.45
C SER A 243 -15.74 -5.73 28.68
N LYS A 244 -14.67 -6.07 27.97
CA LYS A 244 -13.95 -7.34 28.18
C LYS A 244 -12.48 -7.04 28.35
N GLU A 245 -11.91 -7.47 29.45
CA GLU A 245 -10.46 -7.44 29.59
C GLU A 245 -9.78 -8.46 28.66
N GLN A 246 -8.69 -8.04 28.03
CA GLN A 246 -7.87 -8.91 27.18
C GLN A 246 -6.45 -8.96 27.74
N PRO A 247 -6.22 -9.78 28.80
CA PRO A 247 -4.92 -9.86 29.45
C PRO A 247 -3.78 -10.25 28.51
N THR A 248 -4.09 -11.06 27.48
CA THR A 248 -3.12 -11.51 26.47
C THR A 248 -2.61 -10.39 25.57
N LYS A 249 -3.33 -9.26 25.51
CA LYS A 249 -2.92 -8.05 24.78
C LYS A 249 -2.20 -7.01 25.66
N ARG A 250 -2.05 -7.28 26.95
CA ARG A 250 -1.25 -6.42 27.83
C ARG A 250 0.23 -6.59 27.50
N VAL A 251 0.88 -5.49 27.14
CA VAL A 251 2.30 -5.45 26.83
C VAL A 251 3.04 -4.95 28.06
N SER A 252 3.91 -5.78 28.64
CA SER A 252 4.75 -5.39 29.78
C SER A 252 6.07 -4.75 29.33
N GLN A 253 6.46 -4.97 28.07
CA GLN A 253 7.70 -4.45 27.52
C GLN A 253 7.57 -4.29 25.99
N VAL A 254 7.99 -3.15 25.47
CA VAL A 254 8.04 -2.86 24.03
C VAL A 254 9.51 -2.76 23.62
N TRP A 255 9.89 -3.51 22.59
CA TRP A 255 11.21 -3.43 21.97
C TRP A 255 11.09 -2.71 20.64
N SER A 256 11.78 -1.58 20.51
CA SER A 256 11.81 -0.83 19.25
C SER A 256 13.16 -1.03 18.57
N TYR A 257 13.11 -1.44 17.31
CA TYR A 257 14.26 -1.56 16.43
C TYR A 257 14.28 -0.38 15.46
N TYR A 258 15.42 0.28 15.30
CA TYR A 258 15.54 1.42 14.39
C TYR A 258 16.82 1.34 13.56
N ALA A 259 16.85 2.07 12.46
CA ALA A 259 17.99 2.11 11.53
C ALA A 259 18.34 0.75 10.92
N GLN A 260 17.34 -0.02 10.51
CA GLN A 260 17.55 -1.26 9.77
C GLN A 260 18.27 -0.95 8.45
N ARG A 261 19.42 -1.61 8.20
CA ARG A 261 20.29 -1.32 7.05
C ARG A 261 20.34 -2.43 6.00
N THR A 262 19.51 -3.46 6.11
CA THR A 262 19.54 -4.61 5.19
C THR A 262 18.41 -4.54 4.19
N HIS A 263 18.75 -4.59 2.89
CA HIS A 263 17.80 -4.53 1.79
C HIS A 263 17.30 -5.91 1.32
N TRP A 264 17.98 -7.00 1.66
CA TRP A 264 17.69 -8.35 1.17
C TRP A 264 17.76 -9.35 2.30
N ASN A 265 16.82 -10.27 2.34
CA ASN A 265 16.67 -11.49 3.16
C ASN A 265 17.93 -11.99 3.93
N LEU A 266 18.55 -11.16 4.74
CA LEU A 266 19.54 -11.65 5.68
C LEU A 266 18.81 -12.16 6.93
N SER A 267 18.97 -13.43 7.24
CA SER A 267 18.46 -14.04 8.45
C SER A 267 18.83 -13.18 9.66
N MET A 268 17.96 -13.12 10.66
CA MET A 268 18.13 -12.32 11.89
C MET A 268 19.46 -12.54 12.65
N SER A 269 20.28 -13.51 12.23
CA SER A 269 21.57 -13.82 12.85
C SER A 269 22.72 -12.89 12.47
N GLN A 270 22.54 -11.98 11.50
CA GLN A 270 23.60 -11.07 11.04
C GLN A 270 23.33 -9.59 11.36
N THR A 271 22.42 -9.28 12.25
CA THR A 271 22.18 -7.93 12.73
C THR A 271 23.22 -7.55 13.76
N THR A 272 24.37 -7.12 13.30
CA THR A 272 25.37 -6.61 14.23
C THR A 272 25.90 -5.28 13.75
N THR A 273 25.89 -4.35 14.66
CA THR A 273 26.48 -3.00 14.71
C THR A 273 25.48 -1.86 14.50
N GLY A 274 24.96 -1.39 15.61
CA GLY A 274 24.23 -0.12 15.71
C GLY A 274 22.90 -0.17 16.45
N GLN A 275 22.56 -1.28 17.07
CA GLN A 275 21.36 -1.37 17.89
C GLN A 275 21.59 -0.73 19.26
N ARG A 276 20.89 0.38 19.52
CA ARG A 276 20.76 0.91 20.86
C ARG A 276 19.36 0.59 21.37
N TRP A 277 19.32 -0.23 22.41
CA TRP A 277 18.09 -0.62 23.08
C TRP A 277 17.60 0.53 23.97
N GLN A 278 16.36 0.97 23.81
CA GLN A 278 15.70 1.80 24.82
C GLN A 278 14.60 0.99 25.49
N ARG A 279 14.69 0.90 26.80
CA ARG A 279 13.68 0.27 27.64
C ARG A 279 12.73 1.39 28.12
N TRP A 280 11.47 1.26 27.80
CA TRP A 280 10.42 2.10 28.37
C TRP A 280 9.74 1.31 29.49
N THR A 281 9.75 1.85 30.68
CA THR A 281 9.02 1.31 31.86
C THR A 281 7.72 2.08 32.02
#